data_e704992d52a50201578b48fee7041baf
#
_entry.id   e704992d52a50201578b48fee7041baf
#
_cell.length_a   1.000
_cell.length_b   1.000
_cell.length_c   1.000
_cell.angle_alpha   90.00
_cell.angle_beta   90.00
_cell.angle_gamma   90.00
#
_symmetry.space_group_name_H-M   'P 1'
#
loop_
_entity.id
_entity.type
_entity.pdbx_description
1 polymer ?
#
loop_
_entity_poly.entity_id
_entity_poly.type
_entity_poly.pdbx_seq_one_letter_code
_entity_poly.pdbx_strand_id
1 'polypeptide(L)'
;MSDSFDVLWLSASPALQRFDKPLLDYLSGYISVAQWEYQQTKDEASSIDQAVDLLYEFLEWRDRPVHLVGHGMGGAIALTFARRFPKKVRSLTMLAVAAQPANNWHAHYYFQRQLFSISRELVLASNVRSLFGNQPPHTTKKLVAALDKDLEQSPTSHSLFKLVYLPKGGVSMPMMVCGSKSDPVVNSTVLHDWLNWLKPEDKFWECPEGYHFFHYFYPQQVGEQILSFWQHHHPHLLEASALSFSTSTSYS
;
A
#
# COMPACT_ATOMS: atom_id res chain seq x y z
N MET A 1 19.59 -4.61 17.64
CA MET A 1 18.12 -4.63 17.54
C MET A 1 17.71 -5.88 16.78
N SER A 2 16.75 -6.63 17.29
CA SER A 2 16.39 -7.96 16.76
C SER A 2 15.91 -7.85 15.31
N ASP A 3 16.63 -8.50 14.39
CA ASP A 3 16.37 -8.59 12.94
C ASP A 3 15.20 -9.53 12.59
N SER A 4 14.17 -9.59 13.43
CA SER A 4 13.22 -10.70 13.47
C SER A 4 11.86 -10.41 12.83
N PHE A 5 11.78 -9.61 11.77
CA PHE A 5 10.55 -9.52 11.00
C PHE A 5 10.72 -10.14 9.61
N ASP A 6 9.68 -10.80 9.11
CA ASP A 6 9.66 -11.38 7.75
C ASP A 6 8.91 -10.49 6.77
N VAL A 7 7.99 -9.69 7.27
CA VAL A 7 7.14 -8.78 6.50
C VAL A 7 7.44 -7.34 6.86
N LEU A 8 7.57 -6.49 5.83
CA LEU A 8 7.68 -5.04 5.98
C LEU A 8 6.50 -4.36 5.29
N TRP A 9 5.65 -3.73 6.10
CA TRP A 9 4.57 -2.86 5.61
C TRP A 9 5.11 -1.47 5.35
N LEU A 10 4.90 -0.96 4.14
CA LEU A 10 5.32 0.38 3.75
C LEU A 10 4.14 1.35 3.81
N SER A 11 4.26 2.37 4.64
CA SER A 11 3.33 3.49 4.74
C SER A 11 3.99 4.78 4.27
N ALA A 12 3.34 5.48 3.37
CA ALA A 12 3.79 6.79 2.88
C ALA A 12 2.66 7.84 2.96
N SER A 13 1.62 7.52 3.72
CA SER A 13 0.43 8.36 3.95
C SER A 13 0.16 8.47 5.45
N PRO A 14 0.97 9.22 6.22
CA PRO A 14 0.86 9.26 7.68
C PRO A 14 -0.52 9.66 8.19
N ALA A 15 -1.20 10.56 7.48
CA ALA A 15 -2.55 11.02 7.84
C ALA A 15 -3.62 9.92 7.67
N LEU A 16 -3.35 8.88 6.86
CA LEU A 16 -4.27 7.79 6.53
C LEU A 16 -3.85 6.44 7.12
N GLN A 17 -2.70 6.35 7.77
CA GLN A 17 -2.10 5.12 8.31
C GLN A 17 -3.04 4.32 9.22
N ARG A 18 -3.94 5.00 9.95
CA ARG A 18 -4.93 4.35 10.80
C ARG A 18 -5.83 3.34 10.07
N PHE A 19 -5.97 3.48 8.75
CA PHE A 19 -6.78 2.59 7.93
C PHE A 19 -6.05 1.29 7.57
N ASP A 20 -4.73 1.24 7.74
CA ASP A 20 -3.93 0.02 7.58
C ASP A 20 -4.02 -0.88 8.81
N LYS A 21 -4.28 -0.28 9.99
CA LYS A 21 -4.21 -0.97 11.28
C LYS A 21 -5.03 -2.26 11.37
N PRO A 22 -6.30 -2.34 10.93
CA PRO A 22 -7.07 -3.58 11.05
C PRO A 22 -6.45 -4.76 10.31
N LEU A 23 -5.86 -4.53 9.12
CA LEU A 23 -5.16 -5.57 8.38
C LEU A 23 -3.83 -5.93 9.04
N LEU A 24 -3.09 -4.94 9.54
CA LEU A 24 -1.83 -5.16 10.26
C LEU A 24 -2.06 -5.96 11.56
N ASP A 25 -3.10 -5.63 12.33
CA ASP A 25 -3.49 -6.39 13.53
C ASP A 25 -3.83 -7.84 13.17
N TYR A 26 -4.57 -8.05 12.07
CA TYR A 26 -4.89 -9.40 11.60
C TYR A 26 -3.64 -10.18 11.20
N LEU A 27 -2.78 -9.62 10.35
CA LEU A 27 -1.55 -10.30 9.88
C LEU A 27 -0.57 -10.59 11.03
N SER A 28 -0.46 -9.66 11.99
CA SER A 28 0.44 -9.81 13.16
C SER A 28 0.06 -10.97 14.08
N GLY A 29 -1.17 -11.48 13.97
CA GLY A 29 -1.59 -12.71 14.64
C GLY A 29 -0.96 -13.99 14.05
N TYR A 30 -0.36 -13.91 12.87
CA TYR A 30 0.19 -15.07 12.15
C TYR A 30 1.67 -14.94 11.83
N ILE A 31 2.20 -13.73 11.72
CA ILE A 31 3.57 -13.48 11.27
C ILE A 31 4.12 -12.18 11.87
N SER A 32 5.45 -12.09 12.00
CA SER A 32 6.11 -10.85 12.45
C SER A 32 6.08 -9.78 11.36
N VAL A 33 5.33 -8.69 11.60
CA VAL A 33 5.19 -7.56 10.71
C VAL A 33 5.87 -6.33 11.30
N ALA A 34 6.87 -5.80 10.61
CA ALA A 34 7.40 -4.47 10.89
C ALA A 34 6.74 -3.42 9.98
N GLN A 35 6.73 -2.18 10.43
CA GLN A 35 6.24 -1.05 9.66
C GLN A 35 7.39 -0.11 9.36
N TRP A 36 7.46 0.35 8.13
CA TRP A 36 8.33 1.44 7.70
C TRP A 36 7.48 2.59 7.22
N GLU A 37 7.76 3.77 7.73
CA GLU A 37 6.98 4.97 7.47
C GLU A 37 7.85 6.04 6.84
N TYR A 38 7.40 6.54 5.68
CA TYR A 38 7.99 7.72 5.06
C TYR A 38 7.11 8.94 5.35
N GLN A 39 7.73 9.98 5.87
CA GLN A 39 7.10 11.29 6.05
C GLN A 39 7.92 12.33 5.31
N GLN A 40 7.24 13.08 4.46
CA GLN A 40 7.83 14.21 3.78
C GLN A 40 7.65 15.48 4.61
N THR A 41 8.70 16.26 4.77
CA THR A 41 8.62 17.59 5.38
C THR A 41 8.19 18.64 4.34
N LYS A 42 7.75 19.82 4.79
CA LYS A 42 7.32 20.91 3.89
C LYS A 42 8.48 21.51 3.09
N ASP A 43 9.70 21.33 3.55
CA ASP A 43 10.92 21.89 2.95
C ASP A 43 11.57 20.91 1.97
N GLU A 44 11.06 19.67 1.88
CA GLU A 44 11.58 18.65 0.97
C GLU A 44 10.80 18.63 -0.35
N ALA A 45 11.54 18.48 -1.44
CA ALA A 45 10.92 18.19 -2.73
C ALA A 45 10.25 16.81 -2.70
N SER A 46 9.02 16.73 -3.22
CA SER A 46 8.30 15.47 -3.31
C SER A 46 9.03 14.49 -4.23
N SER A 47 9.47 13.35 -3.69
CA SER A 47 10.26 12.36 -4.43
C SER A 47 10.00 10.94 -3.94
N ILE A 48 9.51 10.09 -4.85
CA ILE A 48 9.42 8.65 -4.63
C ILE A 48 10.83 8.04 -4.57
N ASP A 49 11.78 8.55 -5.36
CA ASP A 49 13.15 8.06 -5.38
C ASP A 49 13.83 8.24 -4.03
N GLN A 50 13.63 9.38 -3.36
CA GLN A 50 14.15 9.61 -2.01
C GLN A 50 13.57 8.61 -1.00
N ALA A 51 12.27 8.33 -1.07
CA ALA A 51 11.67 7.31 -0.21
C ALA A 51 12.26 5.92 -0.47
N VAL A 52 12.55 5.58 -1.73
CA VAL A 52 13.21 4.32 -2.12
C VAL A 52 14.65 4.25 -1.61
N ASP A 53 15.41 5.34 -1.67
CA ASP A 53 16.78 5.39 -1.18
C ASP A 53 16.83 5.24 0.35
N LEU A 54 15.96 5.91 1.10
CA LEU A 54 15.83 5.75 2.55
C LEU A 54 15.37 4.34 2.96
N LEU A 55 14.49 3.71 2.18
CA LEU A 55 14.11 2.33 2.40
C LEU A 55 15.29 1.38 2.15
N TYR A 56 16.15 1.68 1.17
CA TYR A 56 17.37 0.91 0.94
C TYR A 56 18.31 1.01 2.15
N GLU A 57 18.57 2.21 2.67
CA GLU A 57 19.39 2.42 3.87
C GLU A 57 18.82 1.64 5.07
N PHE A 58 17.49 1.66 5.26
CA PHE A 58 16.84 0.87 6.32
C PHE A 58 17.04 -0.63 6.18
N LEU A 59 17.07 -1.16 4.94
CA LEU A 59 17.23 -2.58 4.63
C LEU A 59 18.67 -2.97 4.27
N GLU A 60 19.64 -2.03 4.25
CA GLU A 60 21.00 -2.29 3.79
C GLU A 60 21.66 -3.41 4.58
N TRP A 61 21.54 -3.36 5.90
CA TRP A 61 22.17 -4.30 6.84
C TRP A 61 21.43 -5.62 7.02
N ARG A 62 20.36 -5.84 6.28
CA ARG A 62 19.64 -7.11 6.29
C ARG A 62 20.22 -8.08 5.28
N ASP A 63 20.63 -9.25 5.76
CA ASP A 63 21.11 -10.34 4.91
C ASP A 63 19.95 -11.12 4.25
N ARG A 64 18.75 -11.10 4.86
CA ARG A 64 17.58 -11.83 4.36
C ARG A 64 16.60 -10.92 3.62
N PRO A 65 16.12 -11.33 2.44
CA PRO A 65 15.09 -10.58 1.75
C PRO A 65 13.76 -10.62 2.53
N VAL A 66 12.96 -9.58 2.40
CA VAL A 66 11.68 -9.41 3.11
C VAL A 66 10.47 -9.51 2.17
N HIS A 67 9.32 -9.87 2.71
CA HIS A 67 8.04 -9.67 2.03
C HIS A 67 7.65 -8.19 2.15
N LEU A 68 7.61 -7.47 1.02
CA LEU A 68 7.14 -6.09 1.00
C LEU A 68 5.64 -6.03 0.77
N VAL A 69 4.97 -5.21 1.55
CA VAL A 69 3.53 -4.94 1.42
C VAL A 69 3.29 -3.45 1.48
N GLY A 70 2.39 -2.94 0.65
CA GLY A 70 2.00 -1.52 0.74
C GLY A 70 0.69 -1.23 0.03
N HIS A 71 -0.03 -0.24 0.55
CA HIS A 71 -1.25 0.28 -0.02
C HIS A 71 -0.99 1.60 -0.74
N GLY A 72 -1.62 1.81 -1.89
CA GLY A 72 -1.56 3.07 -2.62
C GLY A 72 -0.12 3.54 -2.86
N MET A 73 0.27 4.69 -2.31
CA MET A 73 1.62 5.25 -2.45
C MET A 73 2.69 4.36 -1.81
N GLY A 74 2.42 3.75 -0.65
CA GLY A 74 3.33 2.77 -0.03
C GLY A 74 3.59 1.58 -0.96
N GLY A 75 2.55 1.10 -1.66
CA GLY A 75 2.67 0.05 -2.66
C GLY A 75 3.45 0.50 -3.92
N ALA A 76 3.32 1.74 -4.36
CA ALA A 76 4.10 2.30 -5.47
C ALA A 76 5.60 2.43 -5.11
N ILE A 77 5.92 2.81 -3.87
CA ILE A 77 7.30 2.81 -3.35
C ILE A 77 7.84 1.38 -3.30
N ALA A 78 7.05 0.43 -2.76
CA ALA A 78 7.42 -0.99 -2.70
C ALA A 78 7.74 -1.56 -4.08
N LEU A 79 6.93 -1.25 -5.10
CA LEU A 79 7.14 -1.66 -6.48
C LEU A 79 8.43 -1.06 -7.06
N THR A 80 8.66 0.24 -6.85
CA THR A 80 9.86 0.93 -7.34
C THR A 80 11.10 0.36 -6.67
N PHE A 81 11.05 0.10 -5.36
CA PHE A 81 12.11 -0.54 -4.61
C PHE A 81 12.40 -1.97 -5.11
N ALA A 82 11.36 -2.78 -5.28
CA ALA A 82 11.48 -4.17 -5.74
C ALA A 82 12.12 -4.27 -7.14
N ARG A 83 11.84 -3.31 -8.03
CA ARG A 83 12.47 -3.22 -9.35
C ARG A 83 13.96 -2.83 -9.26
N ARG A 84 14.30 -1.91 -8.35
CA ARG A 84 15.66 -1.38 -8.19
C ARG A 84 16.56 -2.34 -7.40
N PHE A 85 16.01 -3.01 -6.38
CA PHE A 85 16.72 -3.87 -5.44
C PHE A 85 16.08 -5.26 -5.29
N PRO A 86 15.96 -6.04 -6.40
CA PRO A 86 15.20 -7.29 -6.39
C PRO A 86 15.75 -8.34 -5.40
N LYS A 87 17.05 -8.32 -5.10
CA LYS A 87 17.68 -9.24 -4.14
C LYS A 87 17.28 -9.00 -2.69
N LYS A 88 16.76 -7.83 -2.36
CA LYS A 88 16.28 -7.47 -1.01
C LYS A 88 14.81 -7.86 -0.78
N VAL A 89 14.09 -8.27 -1.83
CA VAL A 89 12.64 -8.52 -1.79
C VAL A 89 12.35 -9.98 -2.05
N ARG A 90 11.67 -10.63 -1.11
CA ARG A 90 11.24 -12.03 -1.21
C ARG A 90 9.96 -12.18 -2.02
N SER A 91 8.99 -11.33 -1.75
CA SER A 91 7.78 -11.16 -2.55
C SER A 91 7.26 -9.73 -2.41
N LEU A 92 6.42 -9.30 -3.35
CA LEU A 92 5.77 -8.01 -3.34
C LEU A 92 4.26 -8.20 -3.29
N THR A 93 3.60 -7.54 -2.33
CA THR A 93 2.13 -7.47 -2.24
C THR A 93 1.69 -6.01 -2.34
N MET A 94 0.87 -5.70 -3.32
CA MET A 94 0.37 -4.35 -3.59
C MET A 94 -1.15 -4.29 -3.43
N LEU A 95 -1.63 -3.30 -2.67
CA LEU A 95 -3.04 -3.06 -2.43
C LEU A 95 -3.43 -1.70 -3.05
N ALA A 96 -4.45 -1.71 -3.90
CA ALA A 96 -4.95 -0.52 -4.62
C ALA A 96 -3.84 0.25 -5.37
N VAL A 97 -2.97 -0.48 -6.07
CA VAL A 97 -1.92 0.08 -6.93
C VAL A 97 -2.22 -0.25 -8.38
N ALA A 98 -2.34 0.75 -9.23
CA ALA A 98 -2.53 0.57 -10.66
C ALA A 98 -1.25 0.07 -11.36
N ALA A 99 -1.38 -0.58 -12.53
CA ALA A 99 -0.22 -0.96 -13.36
C ALA A 99 0.58 0.26 -13.84
N GLN A 100 -0.08 1.42 -13.94
CA GLN A 100 0.58 2.73 -13.97
C GLN A 100 0.58 3.28 -12.52
N PRO A 101 1.68 3.11 -11.74
CA PRO A 101 1.67 3.33 -10.30
C PRO A 101 1.42 4.79 -9.88
N ALA A 102 1.58 5.72 -10.81
CA ALA A 102 1.25 7.12 -10.59
C ALA A 102 -0.27 7.40 -10.63
N ASN A 103 -1.10 6.46 -11.13
CA ASN A 103 -2.55 6.55 -11.05
C ASN A 103 -3.01 6.19 -9.64
N ASN A 104 -3.11 7.20 -8.80
CA ASN A 104 -3.50 7.11 -7.41
C ASN A 104 -4.50 8.21 -7.05
N TRP A 105 -4.95 8.28 -5.81
CA TRP A 105 -5.94 9.26 -5.40
C TRP A 105 -5.43 10.72 -5.50
N HIS A 106 -4.11 10.98 -5.38
CA HIS A 106 -3.53 12.31 -5.61
C HIS A 106 -3.66 12.73 -7.07
N ALA A 107 -3.36 11.82 -8.01
CA ALA A 107 -3.58 12.08 -9.43
C ALA A 107 -5.05 12.39 -9.72
N HIS A 108 -5.97 11.61 -9.12
CA HIS A 108 -7.40 11.81 -9.23
C HIS A 108 -7.84 13.18 -8.67
N TYR A 109 -7.32 13.58 -7.51
CA TYR A 109 -7.56 14.89 -6.92
C TYR A 109 -7.07 16.02 -7.84
N TYR A 110 -5.82 15.97 -8.31
CA TYR A 110 -5.27 17.02 -9.16
C TYR A 110 -5.98 17.13 -10.51
N PHE A 111 -6.36 15.99 -11.09
CA PHE A 111 -7.17 15.96 -12.32
C PHE A 111 -8.53 16.62 -12.13
N GLN A 112 -9.24 16.32 -11.03
CA GLN A 112 -10.51 16.99 -10.71
C GLN A 112 -10.33 18.50 -10.50
N ARG A 113 -9.23 18.92 -9.84
CA ARG A 113 -8.91 20.33 -9.66
C ARG A 113 -8.65 21.08 -10.95
N GLN A 114 -8.11 20.40 -11.97
CA GLN A 114 -7.91 20.99 -13.30
C GLN A 114 -9.22 21.11 -14.09
N LEU A 115 -10.09 20.12 -13.96
CA LEU A 115 -11.34 20.09 -14.74
C LEU A 115 -12.45 20.95 -14.18
N PHE A 116 -12.53 21.08 -12.86
CA PHE A 116 -13.67 21.70 -12.19
C PHE A 116 -13.29 22.98 -11.45
N SER A 117 -14.01 24.06 -11.73
CA SER A 117 -13.88 25.34 -11.02
C SER A 117 -14.65 25.31 -9.68
N ILE A 118 -14.38 24.31 -8.83
CA ILE A 118 -14.99 24.16 -7.51
C ILE A 118 -13.94 24.29 -6.41
N SER A 119 -14.39 24.53 -5.17
CA SER A 119 -13.47 24.69 -4.04
C SER A 119 -12.67 23.42 -3.75
N ARG A 120 -11.47 23.61 -3.16
CA ARG A 120 -10.62 22.50 -2.67
C ARG A 120 -11.40 21.54 -1.77
N GLU A 121 -12.19 22.09 -0.85
CA GLU A 121 -12.97 21.31 0.10
C GLU A 121 -14.00 20.41 -0.57
N LEU A 122 -14.70 20.92 -1.59
CA LEU A 122 -15.68 20.14 -2.35
C LEU A 122 -15.02 18.99 -3.14
N VAL A 123 -13.83 19.22 -3.71
CA VAL A 123 -13.07 18.17 -4.37
C VAL A 123 -12.63 17.12 -3.35
N LEU A 124 -12.12 17.52 -2.18
CA LEU A 124 -11.75 16.58 -1.13
C LEU A 124 -12.95 15.80 -0.61
N ALA A 125 -14.11 16.42 -0.43
CA ALA A 125 -15.33 15.72 -0.03
C ALA A 125 -15.79 14.69 -1.10
N SER A 126 -15.62 15.00 -2.38
CA SER A 126 -15.83 14.04 -3.47
C SER A 126 -14.84 12.87 -3.39
N ASN A 127 -13.57 13.15 -3.12
CA ASN A 127 -12.55 12.10 -2.94
C ASN A 127 -12.82 11.24 -1.70
N VAL A 128 -13.32 11.79 -0.59
CA VAL A 128 -13.79 10.98 0.56
C VAL A 128 -14.81 9.95 0.11
N ARG A 129 -15.79 10.35 -0.71
CA ARG A 129 -16.80 9.41 -1.22
C ARG A 129 -16.19 8.33 -2.12
N SER A 130 -15.23 8.68 -2.94
CA SER A 130 -14.53 7.73 -3.81
C SER A 130 -13.69 6.73 -3.01
N LEU A 131 -13.01 7.20 -1.95
CA LEU A 131 -12.07 6.38 -1.18
C LEU A 131 -12.74 5.52 -0.11
N PHE A 132 -13.82 6.01 0.49
CA PHE A 132 -14.45 5.42 1.69
C PHE A 132 -15.95 5.16 1.52
N GLY A 133 -16.56 5.48 0.37
CA GLY A 133 -18.00 5.44 0.18
C GLY A 133 -18.73 6.57 0.91
N ASN A 134 -20.05 6.44 1.01
CA ASN A 134 -20.88 7.44 1.68
C ASN A 134 -20.62 7.42 3.20
N GLN A 135 -20.27 8.55 3.77
CA GLN A 135 -19.95 8.71 5.18
C GLN A 135 -20.89 9.75 5.84
N PRO A 136 -21.19 9.62 7.13
CA PRO A 136 -21.90 10.67 7.86
C PRO A 136 -21.18 12.00 7.81
N PRO A 137 -21.88 13.17 7.88
CA PRO A 137 -21.27 14.48 7.72
C PRO A 137 -20.07 14.76 8.64
N HIS A 138 -20.16 14.37 9.94
CA HIS A 138 -19.07 14.55 10.88
C HIS A 138 -17.84 13.70 10.54
N THR A 139 -18.02 12.49 10.02
CA THR A 139 -16.95 11.61 9.56
C THR A 139 -16.34 12.17 8.28
N THR A 140 -17.18 12.60 7.32
CA THR A 140 -16.72 13.25 6.09
C THR A 140 -15.80 14.42 6.38
N LYS A 141 -16.18 15.32 7.33
CA LYS A 141 -15.33 16.45 7.72
C LYS A 141 -13.95 16.02 8.25
N LYS A 142 -13.90 14.97 9.07
CA LYS A 142 -12.63 14.43 9.60
C LYS A 142 -11.79 13.81 8.49
N LEU A 143 -12.42 13.12 7.54
CA LEU A 143 -11.74 12.51 6.39
C LEU A 143 -11.22 13.57 5.41
N VAL A 144 -11.99 14.62 5.15
CA VAL A 144 -11.52 15.77 4.35
C VAL A 144 -10.26 16.36 4.94
N ALA A 145 -10.23 16.60 6.25
CA ALA A 145 -9.03 17.12 6.92
C ALA A 145 -7.84 16.14 6.85
N ALA A 146 -8.10 14.83 6.91
CA ALA A 146 -7.05 13.82 6.77
C ALA A 146 -6.50 13.77 5.33
N LEU A 147 -7.37 13.83 4.31
CA LEU A 147 -6.94 13.88 2.90
C LEU A 147 -6.17 15.17 2.58
N ASP A 148 -6.61 16.30 3.15
CA ASP A 148 -5.94 17.59 3.00
C ASP A 148 -4.51 17.53 3.54
N LYS A 149 -4.35 16.94 4.73
CA LYS A 149 -3.05 16.71 5.34
C LYS A 149 -2.19 15.71 4.55
N ASP A 150 -2.79 14.67 4.00
CA ASP A 150 -2.09 13.67 3.20
C ASP A 150 -1.48 14.27 1.92
N LEU A 151 -2.18 15.19 1.26
CA LEU A 151 -1.65 15.93 0.11
C LEU A 151 -0.38 16.74 0.43
N GLU A 152 -0.18 17.10 1.70
CA GLU A 152 1.01 17.84 2.14
C GLU A 152 2.16 16.95 2.60
N GLN A 153 1.86 15.74 3.10
CA GLN A 153 2.82 14.88 3.79
C GLN A 153 3.25 13.64 3.02
N SER A 154 2.48 13.23 2.00
CA SER A 154 2.81 12.06 1.20
C SER A 154 3.67 12.42 -0.01
N PRO A 155 4.63 11.56 -0.39
CA PRO A 155 5.47 11.81 -1.56
C PRO A 155 4.63 11.68 -2.83
N THR A 156 4.48 12.78 -3.55
CA THR A 156 3.81 12.79 -4.86
C THR A 156 4.53 13.74 -5.81
N SER A 157 4.70 13.31 -7.05
CA SER A 157 5.19 14.18 -8.11
C SER A 157 4.07 14.90 -8.86
N HIS A 158 2.82 14.62 -8.51
CA HIS A 158 1.66 15.28 -9.12
C HIS A 158 1.48 16.71 -8.64
N SER A 159 0.98 17.56 -9.50
CA SER A 159 0.63 18.94 -9.19
C SER A 159 -0.54 19.42 -10.05
N LEU A 160 -1.03 20.64 -9.79
CA LEU A 160 -2.03 21.28 -10.65
C LEU A 160 -1.56 21.50 -12.08
N PHE A 161 -0.26 21.48 -12.34
CA PHE A 161 0.32 21.76 -13.66
C PHE A 161 0.81 20.50 -14.37
N LYS A 162 1.05 19.40 -13.63
CA LYS A 162 1.65 18.18 -14.18
C LYS A 162 1.18 16.93 -13.45
N LEU A 163 0.70 15.96 -14.23
CA LEU A 163 0.56 14.58 -13.78
C LEU A 163 1.78 13.78 -14.27
N VAL A 164 2.42 13.07 -13.36
CA VAL A 164 3.62 12.28 -13.65
C VAL A 164 3.22 10.84 -13.97
N TYR A 165 3.95 10.21 -14.88
CA TYR A 165 3.83 8.81 -15.22
C TYR A 165 5.05 8.06 -14.73
N LEU A 166 4.82 6.89 -14.12
CA LEU A 166 5.87 5.95 -13.74
C LEU A 166 5.86 4.76 -14.72
N PRO A 167 7.01 4.10 -14.96
CA PRO A 167 7.09 2.98 -15.90
C PRO A 167 6.13 1.85 -15.50
N LYS A 168 5.40 1.31 -16.48
CA LYS A 168 4.66 0.05 -16.34
C LYS A 168 5.63 -1.14 -16.32
N GLY A 169 5.22 -2.28 -15.79
CA GLY A 169 5.97 -3.53 -15.78
C GLY A 169 5.86 -4.29 -14.47
N GLY A 170 6.20 -5.56 -14.50
CA GLY A 170 6.25 -6.45 -13.34
C GLY A 170 7.57 -6.36 -12.55
N VAL A 171 7.80 -7.37 -11.74
CA VAL A 171 9.01 -7.60 -10.94
C VAL A 171 9.47 -9.05 -11.11
N SER A 172 10.72 -9.36 -10.73
CA SER A 172 11.29 -10.71 -10.90
C SER A 172 10.87 -11.69 -9.80
N MET A 173 10.59 -11.21 -8.57
CA MET A 173 10.11 -12.05 -7.47
C MET A 173 8.60 -12.29 -7.56
N PRO A 174 8.03 -13.26 -6.80
CA PRO A 174 6.59 -13.45 -6.73
C PRO A 174 5.85 -12.16 -6.34
N MET A 175 4.76 -11.86 -7.03
CA MET A 175 3.98 -10.65 -6.87
C MET A 175 2.50 -10.95 -6.67
N MET A 176 1.89 -10.23 -5.72
CA MET A 176 0.43 -10.24 -5.53
C MET A 176 -0.13 -8.85 -5.72
N VAL A 177 -1.16 -8.75 -6.55
CA VAL A 177 -1.93 -7.53 -6.79
C VAL A 177 -3.32 -7.70 -6.22
N CYS A 178 -3.68 -6.79 -5.30
CA CYS A 178 -5.00 -6.74 -4.68
C CYS A 178 -5.69 -5.42 -5.00
N GLY A 179 -6.97 -5.47 -5.33
CA GLY A 179 -7.81 -4.31 -5.51
C GLY A 179 -9.22 -4.54 -5.00
N SER A 180 -10.12 -3.61 -5.28
CA SER A 180 -11.54 -3.73 -4.98
C SER A 180 -12.38 -3.41 -6.21
N LYS A 181 -13.42 -4.21 -6.46
CA LYS A 181 -14.36 -3.98 -7.57
C LYS A 181 -15.14 -2.67 -7.43
N SER A 182 -15.25 -2.16 -6.22
CA SER A 182 -15.92 -0.89 -5.92
C SER A 182 -14.98 0.31 -5.78
N ASP A 183 -13.67 0.15 -6.06
CA ASP A 183 -12.70 1.25 -6.06
C ASP A 183 -12.86 2.11 -7.33
N PRO A 184 -13.27 3.39 -7.25
CA PRO A 184 -13.38 4.23 -8.42
C PRO A 184 -12.06 4.92 -8.79
N VAL A 185 -11.03 4.85 -7.96
CA VAL A 185 -9.70 5.45 -8.19
C VAL A 185 -8.82 4.46 -8.95
N VAL A 186 -8.64 3.26 -8.39
CA VAL A 186 -7.97 2.13 -9.04
C VAL A 186 -9.04 1.11 -9.41
N ASN A 187 -9.90 1.49 -10.35
CA ASN A 187 -11.02 0.64 -10.77
C ASN A 187 -10.55 -0.62 -11.48
N SER A 188 -11.45 -1.61 -11.61
CA SER A 188 -11.12 -2.92 -12.20
C SER A 188 -10.44 -2.80 -13.57
N THR A 189 -10.83 -1.85 -14.42
CA THR A 189 -10.20 -1.67 -15.74
C THR A 189 -8.72 -1.31 -15.61
N VAL A 190 -8.39 -0.36 -14.73
CA VAL A 190 -7.01 0.08 -14.49
C VAL A 190 -6.22 -0.98 -13.73
N LEU A 191 -6.88 -1.70 -12.82
CA LEU A 191 -6.26 -2.79 -12.06
C LEU A 191 -5.96 -3.99 -12.97
N HIS A 192 -6.86 -4.34 -13.89
CA HIS A 192 -6.69 -5.46 -14.83
C HIS A 192 -5.54 -5.25 -15.83
N ASP A 193 -5.05 -4.04 -16.02
CA ASP A 193 -3.81 -3.80 -16.78
C ASP A 193 -2.62 -4.61 -16.23
N TRP A 194 -2.65 -4.98 -14.93
CA TRP A 194 -1.63 -5.84 -14.32
C TRP A 194 -1.56 -7.23 -14.94
N LEU A 195 -2.66 -7.77 -15.48
CA LEU A 195 -2.69 -9.10 -16.10
C LEU A 195 -1.69 -9.23 -17.25
N ASN A 196 -1.28 -8.11 -17.88
CA ASN A 196 -0.24 -8.08 -18.90
C ASN A 196 1.19 -8.27 -18.35
N TRP A 197 1.38 -8.21 -17.03
CA TRP A 197 2.68 -8.19 -16.37
C TRP A 197 2.85 -9.29 -15.32
N LEU A 198 1.79 -10.07 -15.07
CA LEU A 198 1.82 -11.17 -14.11
C LEU A 198 2.50 -12.39 -14.74
N LYS A 199 3.32 -13.05 -13.92
CA LYS A 199 3.92 -14.35 -14.20
C LYS A 199 3.01 -15.47 -13.68
N PRO A 200 3.22 -16.75 -14.10
CA PRO A 200 2.38 -17.87 -13.64
C PRO A 200 2.29 -18.05 -12.12
N GLU A 201 3.34 -17.69 -11.40
CA GLU A 201 3.41 -17.76 -9.94
C GLU A 201 2.80 -16.54 -9.21
N ASP A 202 2.45 -15.49 -9.94
CA ASP A 202 1.88 -14.27 -9.36
C ASP A 202 0.39 -14.46 -9.05
N LYS A 203 -0.13 -13.66 -8.13
CA LYS A 203 -1.55 -13.71 -7.73
C LYS A 203 -2.23 -12.38 -8.02
N PHE A 204 -3.41 -12.47 -8.62
CA PHE A 204 -4.33 -11.35 -8.81
C PHE A 204 -5.62 -11.62 -8.02
N TRP A 205 -6.08 -10.63 -7.25
CA TRP A 205 -7.29 -10.77 -6.48
C TRP A 205 -8.02 -9.44 -6.32
N GLU A 206 -9.35 -9.47 -6.44
CA GLU A 206 -10.22 -8.33 -6.22
C GLU A 206 -11.19 -8.61 -5.08
N CYS A 207 -11.17 -7.76 -4.06
CA CYS A 207 -12.21 -7.71 -3.04
C CYS A 207 -13.56 -7.33 -3.70
N PRO A 208 -14.66 -8.01 -3.41
CA PRO A 208 -15.96 -7.65 -4.00
C PRO A 208 -16.38 -6.21 -3.72
N GLU A 209 -16.04 -5.69 -2.55
CA GLU A 209 -16.41 -4.37 -2.05
C GLU A 209 -15.27 -3.73 -1.24
N GLY A 210 -15.49 -2.51 -0.70
CA GLY A 210 -14.58 -1.85 0.26
C GLY A 210 -13.88 -0.61 -0.28
N TYR A 211 -14.22 -0.17 -1.49
CA TYR A 211 -13.66 1.03 -2.10
C TYR A 211 -12.13 0.98 -2.17
N HIS A 212 -11.46 2.13 -2.09
CA HIS A 212 -10.02 2.20 -2.13
C HIS A 212 -9.35 1.61 -0.88
N PHE A 213 -9.99 1.74 0.28
CA PHE A 213 -9.50 1.19 1.56
C PHE A 213 -10.16 -0.15 1.91
N PHE A 214 -10.34 -1.04 0.93
CA PHE A 214 -10.97 -2.36 1.13
C PHE A 214 -10.32 -3.19 2.23
N HIS A 215 -9.02 -3.06 2.45
CA HIS A 215 -8.28 -3.74 3.52
C HIS A 215 -8.64 -3.24 4.94
N TYR A 216 -9.17 -2.03 5.05
CA TYR A 216 -9.75 -1.50 6.28
C TYR A 216 -11.13 -2.10 6.56
N PHE A 217 -11.97 -2.22 5.52
CA PHE A 217 -13.34 -2.70 5.66
C PHE A 217 -13.43 -4.23 5.76
N TYR A 218 -12.50 -4.95 5.08
CA TYR A 218 -12.46 -6.41 4.99
C TYR A 218 -11.09 -6.98 5.36
N PRO A 219 -10.54 -6.65 6.56
CA PRO A 219 -9.14 -7.00 6.91
C PRO A 219 -8.89 -8.49 6.94
N GLN A 220 -9.86 -9.29 7.45
CA GLN A 220 -9.74 -10.74 7.49
C GLN A 220 -9.68 -11.33 6.08
N GLN A 221 -10.61 -10.96 5.20
CA GLN A 221 -10.69 -11.50 3.85
C GLN A 221 -9.43 -11.16 3.04
N VAL A 222 -8.93 -9.92 3.15
CA VAL A 222 -7.67 -9.49 2.52
C VAL A 222 -6.49 -10.24 3.12
N GLY A 223 -6.43 -10.35 4.44
CA GLY A 223 -5.36 -11.04 5.16
C GLY A 223 -5.26 -12.52 4.79
N GLU A 224 -6.38 -13.24 4.70
CA GLU A 224 -6.43 -14.64 4.27
C GLU A 224 -5.83 -14.82 2.87
N GLN A 225 -6.12 -13.91 1.93
CA GLN A 225 -5.56 -13.94 0.59
C GLN A 225 -4.04 -13.72 0.58
N ILE A 226 -3.56 -12.79 1.40
CA ILE A 226 -2.14 -12.48 1.55
C ILE A 226 -1.41 -13.65 2.21
N LEU A 227 -1.92 -14.19 3.32
CA LEU A 227 -1.32 -15.34 4.00
C LEU A 227 -1.26 -16.57 3.10
N SER A 228 -2.34 -16.86 2.35
CA SER A 228 -2.37 -17.93 1.36
C SER A 228 -1.29 -17.76 0.27
N PHE A 229 -1.08 -16.53 -0.22
CA PHE A 229 -0.04 -16.23 -1.20
C PHE A 229 1.36 -16.47 -0.62
N TRP A 230 1.65 -15.99 0.59
CA TRP A 230 2.94 -16.21 1.23
C TRP A 230 3.18 -17.68 1.55
N GLN A 231 2.17 -18.41 2.04
CA GLN A 231 2.28 -19.83 2.32
C GLN A 231 2.56 -20.66 1.07
N HIS A 232 1.98 -20.30 -0.07
CA HIS A 232 2.24 -20.99 -1.34
C HIS A 232 3.71 -20.87 -1.76
N HIS A 233 4.32 -19.70 -1.57
CA HIS A 233 5.72 -19.46 -1.96
C HIS A 233 6.73 -19.82 -0.86
N HIS A 234 6.30 -19.83 0.40
CA HIS A 234 7.16 -20.07 1.57
C HIS A 234 6.39 -20.88 2.63
N PRO A 235 6.22 -22.21 2.43
CA PRO A 235 5.41 -23.05 3.33
C PRO A 235 5.82 -22.96 4.81
N HIS A 236 7.12 -22.83 5.10
CA HIS A 236 7.64 -22.77 6.49
C HIS A 236 7.46 -21.40 7.17
N LEU A 237 6.98 -20.39 6.46
CA LEU A 237 6.87 -19.03 7.00
C LEU A 237 5.92 -18.95 8.21
N LEU A 238 4.76 -19.62 8.11
CA LEU A 238 3.74 -19.63 9.15
C LEU A 238 4.00 -20.65 10.26
N GLU A 239 4.74 -21.73 9.97
CA GLU A 239 5.13 -22.73 10.96
C GLU A 239 6.11 -22.18 12.00
N ALA A 240 7.08 -21.39 11.57
CA ALA A 240 8.07 -20.76 12.45
C ALA A 240 7.41 -19.76 13.43
N SER A 241 6.36 -19.07 13.00
CA SER A 241 5.60 -18.14 13.84
C SER A 241 4.76 -18.86 14.89
N ALA A 242 4.14 -20.00 14.56
CA ALA A 242 3.37 -20.80 15.52
C ALA A 242 4.25 -21.33 16.68
N LEU A 243 5.51 -21.69 16.41
CA LEU A 243 6.47 -22.14 17.42
C LEU A 243 6.92 -20.98 18.33
N SER A 244 7.06 -19.77 17.83
CA SER A 244 7.47 -18.61 18.63
C SER A 244 6.37 -18.14 19.60
N PHE A 245 5.11 -18.28 19.25
CA PHE A 245 3.98 -17.97 20.13
C PHE A 245 3.77 -19.02 21.23
N SER A 246 4.06 -20.30 20.98
CA SER A 246 3.91 -21.37 21.95
C SER A 246 5.00 -21.34 23.06
N THR A 247 6.17 -20.79 22.79
CA THR A 247 7.25 -20.67 23.79
C THR A 247 7.11 -19.48 24.73
N SER A 248 6.31 -18.46 24.37
CA SER A 248 6.09 -17.28 25.23
C SER A 248 4.98 -17.49 26.29
N THR A 249 4.15 -18.53 26.16
CA THR A 249 3.07 -18.84 27.11
C THR A 249 3.47 -19.83 28.21
N SER A 250 4.72 -20.32 28.27
CA SER A 250 5.17 -21.32 29.25
C SER A 250 6.00 -20.74 30.41
N TYR A 251 6.04 -19.42 30.59
CA TYR A 251 6.64 -18.75 31.74
C TYR A 251 5.62 -17.82 32.41
N SER A 252 4.70 -18.38 33.18
CA SER A 252 3.91 -17.70 34.19
C SER A 252 3.69 -18.62 35.39
#